data_d02e8ed408a2520ae386035015ace780
#
_entry.id   d02e8ed408a2520ae386035015ace780
#
_cell.length_a   1.000
_cell.length_b   1.000
_cell.length_c   1.000
_cell.angle_alpha   90.00
_cell.angle_beta   90.00
_cell.angle_gamma   90.00
#
_symmetry.space_group_name_H-M   'P 1'
#
loop_
_entity.id
_entity.type
_entity.pdbx_description
1 polymer ?
#
loop_
_entity_poly.entity_id
_entity_poly.type
_entity_poly.pdbx_seq_one_letter_code
_entity_poly.pdbx_strand_id
1 'polypeptide(L)' 'MISLDTCKQITYSPLIPAMRTICEAPLGETIEIIMDNKEAFNDLKEYLSEQSVGFREVYMKDRMILQFKKK' A
#
# COMPACT_ATOMS: atom_id res chain seq x y z
N MET A 1 8.58 -10.41 -4.54
CA MET A 1 7.54 -9.37 -4.35
C MET A 1 6.70 -9.68 -3.13
N ILE A 2 6.42 -8.66 -2.34
CA ILE A 2 5.55 -8.79 -1.18
C ILE A 2 4.18 -8.27 -1.55
N SER A 3 3.14 -9.07 -1.32
CA SER A 3 1.77 -8.67 -1.63
C SER A 3 0.95 -8.72 -0.35
N LEU A 4 0.25 -7.62 -0.04
CA LEU A 4 -0.60 -7.51 1.13
C LEU A 4 -2.01 -7.14 0.71
N ASP A 5 -2.98 -7.96 1.07
CA ASP A 5 -4.39 -7.70 0.79
C ASP A 5 -5.07 -7.21 2.07
N THR A 6 -5.53 -5.96 2.06
CA THR A 6 -6.20 -5.36 3.20
C THR A 6 -7.71 -5.29 3.02
N CYS A 7 -8.23 -5.94 1.99
CA CYS A 7 -9.68 -5.90 1.70
C CYS A 7 -10.50 -6.75 2.65
N LYS A 8 -9.88 -7.66 3.36
CA LYS A 8 -10.59 -8.50 4.31
C LYS A 8 -10.92 -7.70 5.56
N GLN A 9 -11.97 -8.16 6.24
CA GLN A 9 -12.43 -7.49 7.45
C GLN A 9 -11.32 -7.32 8.48
N ILE A 10 -11.07 -6.08 8.87
CA ILE A 10 -10.13 -5.74 9.93
C ILE A 10 -10.78 -4.68 10.80
N THR A 11 -10.38 -4.63 12.05
CA THR A 11 -11.00 -3.74 13.03
C THR A 11 -10.28 -2.39 13.15
N TYR A 12 -9.25 -2.18 12.35
CA TYR A 12 -8.47 -0.95 12.38
C TYR A 12 -8.15 -0.52 10.95
N SER A 13 -7.56 0.67 10.83
CA SER A 13 -7.26 1.23 9.51
C SER A 13 -6.36 0.32 8.69
N PRO A 14 -6.66 0.16 7.38
CA PRO A 14 -5.76 -0.60 6.49
C PRO A 14 -4.35 -0.04 6.44
N LEU A 15 -4.16 1.22 6.83
CA LEU A 15 -2.81 1.82 6.85
C LEU A 15 -1.89 1.14 7.84
N ILE A 16 -2.42 0.60 8.94
CA ILE A 16 -1.59 -0.03 9.96
C ILE A 16 -0.82 -1.22 9.40
N PRO A 17 -1.47 -2.24 8.82
CA PRO A 17 -0.71 -3.35 8.22
C PRO A 17 0.11 -2.92 7.01
N ALA A 18 -0.37 -1.93 6.24
CA ALA A 18 0.37 -1.45 5.08
C ALA A 18 1.70 -0.81 5.51
N MET A 19 1.65 0.07 6.50
CA MET A 19 2.86 0.73 7.01
C MET A 19 3.82 -0.28 7.63
N ARG A 20 3.30 -1.27 8.33
CA ARG A 20 4.12 -2.31 8.92
C ARG A 20 4.86 -3.11 7.83
N THR A 21 4.16 -3.47 6.77
CA THR A 21 4.76 -4.19 5.65
C THR A 21 5.87 -3.36 5.01
N ILE A 22 5.63 -2.07 4.82
CA ILE A 22 6.62 -1.18 4.24
C ILE A 22 7.86 -1.10 5.13
N CYS A 23 7.66 -0.96 6.43
CA CYS A 23 8.79 -0.84 7.36
C CYS A 23 9.61 -2.13 7.45
N GLU A 24 8.96 -3.28 7.35
CA GLU A 24 9.64 -4.58 7.48
C GLU A 24 10.27 -5.06 6.18
N ALA A 25 9.87 -4.51 5.04
CA ALA A 25 10.39 -4.96 3.76
C ALA A 25 11.85 -4.56 3.58
N PRO A 26 12.67 -5.42 2.96
CA PRO A 26 14.04 -5.05 2.65
C PRO A 26 14.10 -4.00 1.56
N LEU A 27 15.19 -3.23 1.55
CA LEU A 27 15.40 -2.20 0.52
C LEU A 27 15.42 -2.85 -0.86
N GLY A 28 14.78 -2.20 -1.81
CA GLY A 28 14.71 -2.68 -3.17
C GLY A 28 13.61 -3.69 -3.42
N GLU A 29 12.87 -4.09 -2.38
CA GLU A 29 11.77 -5.02 -2.53
C GLU A 29 10.57 -4.36 -3.20
N THR A 30 9.95 -5.05 -4.13
CA THR A 30 8.70 -4.60 -4.74
C THR A 30 7.54 -4.99 -3.84
N ILE A 31 6.69 -4.00 -3.52
CA ILE A 31 5.57 -4.19 -2.61
C ILE A 31 4.27 -3.88 -3.34
N GLU A 32 3.27 -4.72 -3.12
CA GLU A 32 1.94 -4.52 -3.67
C GLU A 32 0.94 -4.50 -2.51
N ILE A 33 0.21 -3.39 -2.39
CA ILE A 33 -0.81 -3.24 -1.35
C ILE A 33 -2.17 -3.17 -2.02
N ILE A 34 -3.08 -4.04 -1.62
CA ILE A 34 -4.45 -4.10 -2.16
C ILE A 34 -5.39 -3.53 -1.10
N MET A 35 -6.18 -2.55 -1.48
CA MET A 35 -7.10 -1.87 -0.58
C MET A 35 -8.47 -1.67 -1.21
N ASP A 36 -9.50 -1.61 -0.37
CA ASP A 36 -10.83 -1.20 -0.78
C ASP A 36 -11.29 0.07 -0.05
N ASN A 37 -10.42 0.66 0.75
CA ASN A 37 -10.68 1.89 1.48
C ASN A 37 -9.98 3.05 0.76
N LYS A 38 -10.79 3.90 0.12
CA LYS A 38 -10.26 4.98 -0.71
C LYS A 38 -9.48 6.01 0.10
N GLU A 39 -9.94 6.31 1.30
CA GLU A 39 -9.26 7.28 2.16
C GLU A 39 -7.88 6.78 2.57
N ALA A 40 -7.79 5.52 2.99
CA ALA A 40 -6.50 4.93 3.36
C ALA A 40 -5.58 4.85 2.14
N PHE A 41 -6.14 4.57 0.97
CA PHE A 41 -5.36 4.52 -0.26
C PHE A 41 -4.74 5.88 -0.58
N ASN A 42 -5.52 6.95 -0.46
CA ASN A 42 -5.03 8.30 -0.70
C ASN A 42 -3.95 8.70 0.32
N ASP A 43 -4.15 8.32 1.59
CA ASP A 43 -3.17 8.60 2.64
C ASP A 43 -1.86 7.88 2.36
N LEU A 44 -1.92 6.65 1.89
CA LEU A 44 -0.72 5.88 1.57
C LEU A 44 0.03 6.50 0.39
N LYS A 45 -0.70 6.96 -0.64
CA LYS A 45 -0.08 7.62 -1.78
C LYS A 45 0.63 8.91 -1.33
N GLU A 46 0.01 9.65 -0.45
CA GLU A 46 0.59 10.88 0.07
C GLU A 46 1.89 10.57 0.83
N TYR A 47 1.86 9.54 1.66
CA TYR A 47 3.06 9.11 2.39
C TYR A 47 4.20 8.76 1.43
N LEU A 48 3.91 7.97 0.40
CA LEU A 48 4.93 7.57 -0.57
C LEU A 48 5.47 8.76 -1.33
N SER A 49 4.61 9.72 -1.67
CA SER A 49 5.05 10.96 -2.34
C SER A 49 5.99 11.76 -1.45
N GLU A 50 5.70 11.83 -0.17
CA GLU A 50 6.55 12.54 0.79
C GLU A 50 7.91 11.86 0.94
N GLN A 51 7.96 10.55 0.79
CA GLN A 51 9.20 9.79 0.85
C GLN A 51 9.93 9.74 -0.48
N SER A 52 9.42 10.42 -1.49
CA SER A 52 9.97 10.43 -2.83
C SER A 52 10.02 9.04 -3.46
N VAL A 53 9.06 8.21 -3.13
CA VAL A 53 8.95 6.85 -3.67
C VAL A 53 7.95 6.88 -4.84
N GLY A 54 8.42 6.49 -6.02
CA GLY A 54 7.53 6.35 -7.16
C GLY A 54 6.63 5.15 -6.99
N PHE A 55 5.39 5.24 -7.47
CA PHE A 55 4.44 4.14 -7.33
C PHE A 55 3.53 4.07 -8.53
N ARG A 56 2.92 2.90 -8.70
CA ARG A 56 1.96 2.64 -9.75
C ARG A 56 0.61 2.35 -9.12
N GLU A 57 -0.44 2.98 -9.64
CA GLU A 57 -1.82 2.77 -9.18
C GLU A 57 -2.54 1.89 -10.17
N VAL A 58 -3.22 0.88 -9.67
CA VAL A 58 -4.07 0.01 -10.48
C VAL A 58 -5.46 0.01 -9.86
N TYR A 59 -6.46 0.37 -10.64
CA TYR A 59 -7.84 0.44 -10.17
C TYR A 59 -8.62 -0.73 -10.73
N MET A 60 -9.27 -1.45 -9.85
CA MET A 60 -10.17 -2.54 -10.20
C MET A 60 -11.57 -2.15 -9.80
N LYS A 61 -12.55 -2.96 -10.18
CA LYS A 61 -13.95 -2.63 -9.99
C LYS A 61 -14.31 -2.25 -8.55
N ASP A 62 -13.80 -3.01 -7.59
CA ASP A 62 -14.16 -2.84 -6.18
C ASP A 62 -12.95 -2.67 -5.26
N ARG A 63 -11.76 -2.51 -5.84
CA ARG A 63 -10.54 -2.38 -5.04
C ARG A 63 -9.47 -1.61 -5.80
N MET A 64 -8.45 -1.21 -5.07
CA MET A 64 -7.33 -0.46 -5.62
C MET A 64 -6.04 -1.16 -5.23
N ILE A 65 -5.05 -1.11 -6.11
CA ILE A 65 -3.76 -1.74 -5.88
C ILE A 65 -2.69 -0.68 -6.03
N LEU A 66 -1.76 -0.64 -5.09
CA LEU A 66 -0.64 0.26 -5.13
C LEU A 66 0.64 -0.56 -5.19
N GLN A 67 1.43 -0.36 -6.23
CA GLN A 67 2.68 -1.08 -6.43
C GLN A 67 3.85 -0.10 -6.39
N PHE A 68 4.86 -0.44 -5.62
CA PHE A 68 6.03 0.42 -5.49
C PHE A 68 7.23 -0.39 -5.04
N LYS A 69 8.39 0.23 -5.16
CA LYS A 69 9.65 -0.40 -4.76
C LYS A 69 10.19 0.35 -3.56
N LYS A 70 10.52 -0.37 -2.51
CA LYS A 70 11.05 0.27 -1.30
C LYS A 70 12.46 0.81 -1.56
N LYS A 71 12.63 2.04 -1.18
CA LYS A 71 13.92 2.70 -1.23
C LYS A 71 14.62 2.65 0.13
#